data_6c0a11ad817b2fb1e8b1102ce0012611
#
_entry.id   6c0a11ad817b2fb1e8b1102ce0012611
#
_cell.length_a   1.000
_cell.length_b   1.000
_cell.length_c   1.000
_cell.angle_alpha   90.00
_cell.angle_beta   90.00
_cell.angle_gamma   90.00
#
_symmetry.space_group_name_H-M   'P 1'
#
loop_
_entity.id
_entity.type
_entity.pdbx_description
1 polymer ?
#
loop_
_entity_poly.entity_id
_entity_poly.type
_entity_poly.pdbx_seq_one_letter_code
_entity_poly.pdbx_strand_id
1 'polypeptide(L)'
;MSYAANHQTTDFYNPNPKAKYLWNAKPRFGKTLTSYDFAKRFDAKNVLIVTNRPAIANSWFDDYEKFIDGYYFISTTESLKERKTLTREEFIGRSDRKSDDRQITFLSLQDLKGGKIFGGSYDKLSWVAELDWDLLIVDEAHEGVDTERTDKAFDKIKRRFTLHLSGTPFKAIADGYFNDNQIFNWTYIDEQKAKQAELAAGNDSGDHTNLPDMRLFTYKMSDMISGCLDGGMELDDENVDFAFDLNEMFATNEAGRFLHEQDIITFLDQLTTNEKYPFSTEELRNELKHTFWLVGNRVASAKAMERLLRQHPVFGQYKIILAAGDGKPNADDDTSEEEMQNIKANEKAYDRVKKAIRENDKTITLSVGQLTTVVTIEEWSAVLMLSDIKSESLYMQAIFRSQNPYKFIGEDGEIYRKRSAYVFDFSPNRVLRVYDKFANSLLAPAATGKITEKERQENVAELLNYFPVLAEDKNGEMIELDAEQVLTFPKAIIAKEVVKRGFVTNLLFVNINNVFNIPTEVIDSLNKAQSTNDMGKKCHR
;
A
#
# COMPACT_ATOMS: atom_id res chain seq x y z
N MET A 1 9.60 -12.38 15.62
CA MET A 1 8.42 -11.59 15.19
C MET A 1 7.12 -12.25 15.60
N SER A 2 6.74 -13.34 14.97
CA SER A 2 5.50 -14.09 15.26
C SER A 2 5.32 -14.41 16.75
N TYR A 3 6.39 -14.81 17.44
CA TYR A 3 6.37 -15.07 18.87
C TYR A 3 5.98 -13.83 19.70
N ALA A 4 6.56 -12.66 19.38
CA ALA A 4 6.26 -11.42 20.12
C ALA A 4 4.80 -10.98 19.93
N ALA A 5 4.28 -11.02 18.69
CA ALA A 5 2.89 -10.69 18.40
C ALA A 5 1.93 -11.62 19.15
N ASN A 6 2.19 -12.93 19.12
CA ASN A 6 1.36 -13.94 19.79
C ASN A 6 1.43 -13.80 21.32
N HIS A 7 2.61 -13.54 21.88
CA HIS A 7 2.80 -13.39 23.31
C HIS A 7 2.06 -12.16 23.83
N GLN A 8 2.27 -10.99 23.23
CA GLN A 8 1.58 -9.77 23.64
C GLN A 8 0.07 -9.87 23.49
N THR A 9 -0.41 -10.51 22.42
CA THR A 9 -1.86 -10.73 22.23
C THR A 9 -2.41 -11.69 23.28
N THR A 10 -1.66 -12.73 23.65
CA THR A 10 -2.05 -13.68 24.69
C THR A 10 -2.09 -13.03 26.07
N ASP A 11 -1.10 -12.18 26.38
CA ASP A 11 -1.07 -11.42 27.64
C ASP A 11 -2.22 -10.43 27.76
N PHE A 12 -2.64 -9.85 26.63
CA PHE A 12 -3.78 -8.95 26.57
C PHE A 12 -5.12 -9.69 26.65
N TYR A 13 -5.16 -11.00 26.30
CA TYR A 13 -6.40 -11.75 26.23
C TYR A 13 -7.27 -11.56 27.47
N ASN A 14 -8.46 -11.00 27.21
CA ASN A 14 -9.53 -10.86 28.19
C ASN A 14 -10.70 -11.75 27.74
N PRO A 15 -11.26 -12.62 28.60
CA PRO A 15 -12.42 -13.46 28.26
C PRO A 15 -13.70 -12.66 27.92
N ASN A 16 -13.64 -11.33 27.93
CA ASN A 16 -14.73 -10.49 27.46
C ASN A 16 -15.03 -10.77 25.97
N PRO A 17 -16.26 -11.19 25.59
CA PRO A 17 -16.62 -11.53 24.21
C PRO A 17 -16.52 -10.37 23.21
N LYS A 18 -16.28 -9.14 23.66
CA LYS A 18 -16.01 -7.97 22.82
C LYS A 18 -14.54 -7.54 22.81
N ALA A 19 -13.65 -8.30 23.43
CA ALA A 19 -12.23 -7.99 23.39
C ALA A 19 -11.71 -8.02 21.96
N LYS A 20 -10.94 -7.00 21.59
CA LYS A 20 -10.34 -6.83 20.28
C LYS A 20 -8.89 -6.40 20.40
N TYR A 21 -8.08 -6.80 19.43
CA TYR A 21 -6.67 -6.49 19.35
C TYR A 21 -6.26 -6.20 17.90
N LEU A 22 -5.33 -5.29 17.69
CA LEU A 22 -4.83 -4.93 16.37
C LEU A 22 -3.37 -5.36 16.23
N TRP A 23 -3.07 -6.10 15.17
CA TRP A 23 -1.71 -6.22 14.67
C TRP A 23 -1.49 -5.20 13.57
N ASN A 24 -0.88 -4.10 13.96
CA ASN A 24 -0.34 -3.09 13.06
C ASN A 24 1.05 -3.55 12.62
N ALA A 25 1.10 -4.37 11.59
CA ALA A 25 2.33 -4.94 11.12
C ALA A 25 2.51 -4.66 9.62
N LYS A 26 3.67 -4.11 9.27
CA LYS A 26 4.00 -3.77 7.88
C LYS A 26 3.71 -4.92 6.90
N PRO A 27 3.56 -4.64 5.59
CA PRO A 27 3.55 -5.69 4.58
C PRO A 27 4.76 -6.63 4.74
N ARG A 28 4.57 -7.93 4.49
CA ARG A 28 5.61 -8.99 4.62
C ARG A 28 5.97 -9.40 6.04
N PHE A 29 5.25 -8.97 7.04
CA PHE A 29 5.40 -9.48 8.41
C PHE A 29 5.09 -10.98 8.54
N GLY A 30 4.26 -11.53 7.65
CA GLY A 30 3.75 -12.91 7.77
C GLY A 30 2.48 -13.00 8.62
N LYS A 31 1.62 -11.97 8.56
CA LYS A 31 0.38 -11.88 9.33
C LYS A 31 -0.48 -13.15 9.25
N THR A 32 -0.63 -13.73 8.06
CA THR A 32 -1.43 -14.95 7.84
C THR A 32 -0.93 -16.12 8.68
N LEU A 33 0.33 -16.50 8.52
CA LEU A 33 0.93 -17.62 9.28
C LEU A 33 0.96 -17.35 10.77
N THR A 34 1.27 -16.11 11.17
CA THR A 34 1.29 -15.71 12.58
C THR A 34 -0.11 -15.81 13.20
N SER A 35 -1.17 -15.46 12.46
CA SER A 35 -2.55 -15.57 12.97
C SER A 35 -3.03 -17.02 13.06
N TYR A 36 -2.59 -17.90 12.19
CA TYR A 36 -2.82 -19.35 12.34
C TYR A 36 -2.09 -19.92 13.57
N ASP A 37 -0.83 -19.53 13.80
CA ASP A 37 -0.10 -19.92 15.00
C ASP A 37 -0.79 -19.39 16.27
N PHE A 38 -1.29 -18.14 16.23
CA PHE A 38 -2.09 -17.59 17.31
C PHE A 38 -3.37 -18.40 17.56
N ALA A 39 -4.11 -18.76 16.51
CA ALA A 39 -5.32 -19.59 16.64
C ALA A 39 -5.05 -20.93 17.33
N LYS A 40 -3.92 -21.59 17.00
CA LYS A 40 -3.47 -22.82 17.66
C LYS A 40 -3.14 -22.59 19.14
N ARG A 41 -2.37 -21.54 19.47
CA ARG A 41 -2.00 -21.19 20.86
C ARG A 41 -3.19 -20.76 21.69
N PHE A 42 -4.16 -20.12 21.07
CA PHE A 42 -5.42 -19.71 21.67
C PHE A 42 -6.38 -20.87 21.91
N ASP A 43 -6.03 -22.05 21.43
CA ASP A 43 -6.85 -23.27 21.42
C ASP A 43 -8.23 -23.06 20.76
N ALA A 44 -8.25 -22.23 19.71
CA ALA A 44 -9.46 -21.93 18.97
C ALA A 44 -9.94 -23.17 18.20
N LYS A 45 -11.19 -23.57 18.41
CA LYS A 45 -11.84 -24.64 17.63
C LYS A 45 -12.54 -24.07 16.40
N ASN A 46 -13.18 -22.93 16.56
CA ASN A 46 -13.95 -22.25 15.52
C ASN A 46 -13.27 -20.90 15.19
N VAL A 47 -12.61 -20.83 14.07
CA VAL A 47 -11.93 -19.61 13.58
C VAL A 47 -12.69 -19.07 12.38
N LEU A 48 -13.10 -17.80 12.44
CA LEU A 48 -13.70 -17.09 11.31
C LEU A 48 -12.72 -16.03 10.78
N ILE A 49 -12.40 -16.11 9.51
CA ILE A 49 -11.59 -15.12 8.80
C ILE A 49 -12.52 -14.32 7.88
N VAL A 50 -12.53 -13.02 8.06
CA VAL A 50 -13.29 -12.09 7.21
C VAL A 50 -12.35 -11.08 6.59
N THR A 51 -12.45 -10.90 5.28
CA THR A 51 -11.66 -9.91 4.54
C THR A 51 -12.54 -9.09 3.62
N ASN A 52 -12.14 -7.85 3.38
CA ASN A 52 -12.74 -7.03 2.32
C ASN A 52 -12.21 -7.39 0.92
N ARG A 53 -11.19 -8.24 0.83
CA ARG A 53 -10.52 -8.62 -0.44
C ARG A 53 -10.59 -10.12 -0.67
N PRO A 54 -11.62 -10.63 -1.35
CA PRO A 54 -11.74 -12.06 -1.69
C PRO A 54 -10.52 -12.63 -2.42
N ALA A 55 -9.81 -11.80 -3.18
CA ALA A 55 -8.61 -12.18 -3.92
C ALA A 55 -7.48 -12.78 -3.05
N ILE A 56 -7.45 -12.49 -1.75
CA ILE A 56 -6.44 -13.08 -0.85
C ILE A 56 -6.79 -14.49 -0.36
N ALA A 57 -7.97 -15.00 -0.69
CA ALA A 57 -8.42 -16.33 -0.28
C ALA A 57 -7.42 -17.43 -0.65
N ASN A 58 -6.87 -17.38 -1.86
CA ASN A 58 -5.86 -18.34 -2.32
C ASN A 58 -4.60 -18.30 -1.44
N SER A 59 -4.12 -17.10 -1.06
CA SER A 59 -2.94 -16.97 -0.18
C SER A 59 -3.20 -17.56 1.22
N TRP A 60 -4.39 -17.31 1.79
CA TRP A 60 -4.80 -17.91 3.06
C TRP A 60 -4.88 -19.43 2.98
N PHE A 61 -5.43 -19.95 1.88
CA PHE A 61 -5.55 -21.39 1.68
C PHE A 61 -4.19 -22.05 1.41
N ASP A 62 -3.31 -21.43 0.62
CA ASP A 62 -1.95 -21.95 0.35
C ASP A 62 -1.13 -22.09 1.63
N ASP A 63 -1.19 -21.08 2.52
CA ASP A 63 -0.54 -21.14 3.82
C ASP A 63 -1.17 -22.21 4.73
N TYR A 64 -2.50 -22.35 4.69
CA TYR A 64 -3.20 -23.42 5.39
C TYR A 64 -2.76 -24.80 4.89
N GLU A 65 -2.79 -25.05 3.58
CA GLU A 65 -2.46 -26.34 2.99
C GLU A 65 -1.02 -26.79 3.29
N LYS A 66 -0.09 -25.81 3.34
CA LYS A 66 1.34 -26.08 3.58
C LYS A 66 1.72 -26.25 5.04
N PHE A 67 1.05 -25.55 5.95
CA PHE A 67 1.58 -25.38 7.31
C PHE A 67 0.58 -25.69 8.42
N ILE A 68 -0.71 -25.93 8.10
CA ILE A 68 -1.76 -26.04 9.13
C ILE A 68 -2.37 -27.43 9.15
N ASP A 69 -2.13 -28.13 10.23
CA ASP A 69 -2.75 -29.43 10.51
C ASP A 69 -3.81 -29.33 11.60
N GLY A 70 -4.76 -30.26 11.59
CA GLY A 70 -5.77 -30.41 12.64
C GLY A 70 -6.96 -29.48 12.51
N TYR A 71 -7.10 -28.75 11.41
CA TYR A 71 -8.25 -27.94 11.06
C TYR A 71 -8.83 -28.34 9.72
N TYR A 72 -10.13 -28.11 9.54
CA TYR A 72 -10.80 -28.18 8.25
C TYR A 72 -11.04 -26.78 7.71
N PHE A 73 -10.72 -26.54 6.44
CA PHE A 73 -10.92 -25.24 5.81
C PHE A 73 -12.28 -25.19 5.11
N ILE A 74 -13.12 -24.26 5.56
CA ILE A 74 -14.49 -24.08 5.07
C ILE A 74 -14.57 -22.77 4.30
N SER A 75 -14.99 -22.81 3.05
CA SER A 75 -15.22 -21.63 2.24
C SER A 75 -16.14 -21.91 1.07
N THR A 76 -16.93 -20.91 0.70
CA THR A 76 -17.73 -20.89 -0.53
C THR A 76 -17.20 -19.89 -1.54
N THR A 77 -16.01 -19.32 -1.29
CA THR A 77 -15.37 -18.35 -2.16
C THR A 77 -15.04 -18.98 -3.50
N GLU A 78 -15.43 -18.31 -4.59
CA GLU A 78 -15.32 -18.84 -5.97
C GLU A 78 -13.90 -19.25 -6.35
N SER A 79 -12.88 -18.45 -5.96
CA SER A 79 -11.47 -18.75 -6.26
C SER A 79 -10.95 -20.02 -5.58
N LEU A 80 -11.67 -20.56 -4.60
CA LEU A 80 -11.31 -21.77 -3.88
C LEU A 80 -12.11 -23.00 -4.28
N LYS A 81 -13.06 -22.90 -5.23
CA LYS A 81 -13.94 -24.01 -5.64
C LYS A 81 -13.19 -25.23 -6.16
N GLU A 82 -12.07 -25.04 -6.83
CA GLU A 82 -11.24 -26.13 -7.35
C GLU A 82 -10.21 -26.66 -6.33
N ARG A 83 -10.20 -26.08 -5.13
CA ARG A 83 -9.27 -26.45 -4.06
C ARG A 83 -9.93 -27.43 -3.09
N LYS A 84 -9.13 -28.04 -2.22
CA LYS A 84 -9.62 -29.00 -1.20
C LYS A 84 -10.28 -28.28 -0.01
N THR A 85 -11.23 -27.41 -0.29
CA THR A 85 -12.05 -26.76 0.74
C THR A 85 -13.37 -27.48 0.90
N LEU A 86 -14.02 -27.32 2.05
CA LEU A 86 -15.33 -27.86 2.34
C LEU A 86 -16.36 -26.74 2.36
N THR A 87 -17.57 -27.04 1.93
CA THR A 87 -18.73 -26.23 2.30
C THR A 87 -19.14 -26.52 3.75
N ARG A 88 -20.02 -25.69 4.32
CA ARG A 88 -20.55 -25.94 5.67
C ARG A 88 -21.32 -27.24 5.74
N GLU A 89 -22.12 -27.55 4.72
CA GLU A 89 -22.93 -28.75 4.61
C GLU A 89 -22.06 -30.00 4.53
N GLU A 90 -21.01 -29.97 3.72
CA GLU A 90 -20.05 -31.08 3.61
C GLU A 90 -19.31 -31.30 4.93
N PHE A 91 -18.86 -30.24 5.61
CA PHE A 91 -18.22 -30.35 6.91
C PHE A 91 -19.13 -31.01 7.96
N ILE A 92 -20.40 -30.60 8.02
CA ILE A 92 -21.37 -31.17 8.97
C ILE A 92 -21.76 -32.60 8.60
N GLY A 93 -21.92 -32.89 7.31
CA GLY A 93 -22.36 -34.18 6.77
C GLY A 93 -21.30 -35.29 6.78
N ARG A 94 -20.09 -34.99 7.21
CA ARG A 94 -18.99 -35.99 7.25
C ARG A 94 -19.31 -37.13 8.19
N SER A 95 -19.10 -38.35 7.72
CA SER A 95 -19.35 -39.59 8.48
C SER A 95 -18.31 -39.80 9.61
N ASP A 96 -17.10 -39.23 9.46
CA ASP A 96 -15.98 -39.31 10.40
C ASP A 96 -15.91 -38.11 11.36
N ARG A 97 -16.90 -37.20 11.32
CA ARG A 97 -16.94 -35.99 12.14
C ARG A 97 -16.92 -36.28 13.62
N LYS A 98 -16.04 -35.59 14.36
CA LYS A 98 -15.92 -35.65 15.81
C LYS A 98 -16.36 -34.32 16.44
N SER A 99 -16.71 -34.39 17.72
CA SER A 99 -17.13 -33.21 18.50
C SER A 99 -15.98 -32.20 18.76
N ASP A 100 -14.77 -32.63 18.62
CA ASP A 100 -13.54 -31.86 18.79
C ASP A 100 -12.89 -31.41 17.47
N ASP A 101 -13.54 -31.70 16.31
CA ASP A 101 -13.08 -31.21 15.01
C ASP A 101 -13.01 -29.68 14.99
N ARG A 102 -11.89 -29.18 14.49
CA ARG A 102 -11.58 -27.75 14.41
C ARG A 102 -11.82 -27.24 12.99
N GLN A 103 -12.33 -26.01 12.88
CA GLN A 103 -12.61 -25.41 11.59
C GLN A 103 -12.01 -23.99 11.47
N ILE A 104 -11.52 -23.68 10.28
CA ILE A 104 -11.21 -22.34 9.81
C ILE A 104 -12.19 -22.01 8.71
N THR A 105 -12.99 -20.99 8.90
CA THR A 105 -13.96 -20.52 7.90
C THR A 105 -13.46 -19.21 7.30
N PHE A 106 -13.39 -19.16 5.98
CA PHE A 106 -13.00 -17.96 5.24
C PHE A 106 -14.20 -17.40 4.46
N LEU A 107 -14.52 -16.12 4.71
CA LEU A 107 -15.62 -15.40 4.05
C LEU A 107 -15.15 -14.03 3.58
N SER A 108 -15.74 -13.54 2.48
CA SER A 108 -15.64 -12.14 2.14
C SER A 108 -16.60 -11.28 2.98
N LEU A 109 -16.24 -10.01 3.19
CA LEU A 109 -17.11 -9.06 3.86
C LEU A 109 -18.40 -8.80 3.05
N GLN A 110 -18.32 -8.89 1.72
CA GLN A 110 -19.46 -8.76 0.82
C GLN A 110 -20.45 -9.92 0.99
N ASP A 111 -19.94 -11.17 1.05
CA ASP A 111 -20.79 -12.33 1.32
C ASP A 111 -21.51 -12.19 2.66
N LEU A 112 -20.77 -11.73 3.67
CA LEU A 112 -21.33 -11.51 5.00
C LEU A 112 -22.43 -10.45 4.96
N LYS A 113 -22.15 -9.26 4.39
CA LYS A 113 -23.12 -8.16 4.26
C LYS A 113 -24.32 -8.51 3.37
N GLY A 114 -24.15 -9.45 2.42
CA GLY A 114 -25.24 -9.96 1.55
C GLY A 114 -26.26 -10.82 2.29
N GLY A 115 -25.92 -11.40 3.45
CA GLY A 115 -26.80 -12.25 4.24
C GLY A 115 -27.91 -11.47 4.96
N LYS A 116 -29.16 -11.96 4.95
CA LYS A 116 -30.32 -11.31 5.61
C LYS A 116 -30.08 -11.01 7.08
N ILE A 117 -29.45 -11.91 7.80
CA ILE A 117 -29.12 -11.71 9.22
C ILE A 117 -28.19 -10.52 9.42
N PHE A 118 -27.31 -10.26 8.45
CA PHE A 118 -26.32 -9.18 8.47
C PHE A 118 -26.81 -7.90 7.76
N GLY A 119 -28.10 -7.87 7.35
CA GLY A 119 -28.74 -6.69 6.76
C GLY A 119 -28.82 -6.69 5.23
N GLY A 120 -28.48 -7.81 4.59
CA GLY A 120 -28.59 -8.03 3.15
C GLY A 120 -29.94 -8.65 2.71
N SER A 121 -29.95 -9.18 1.48
CA SER A 121 -31.16 -9.69 0.83
C SER A 121 -31.21 -11.21 0.72
N TYR A 122 -30.10 -11.91 0.88
CA TYR A 122 -29.97 -13.35 0.64
C TYR A 122 -30.07 -14.17 1.92
N ASP A 123 -30.76 -15.31 1.86
CA ASP A 123 -30.90 -16.24 2.98
C ASP A 123 -29.68 -17.19 3.04
N LYS A 124 -28.51 -16.60 3.26
CA LYS A 124 -27.23 -17.30 3.35
C LYS A 124 -26.54 -16.94 4.66
N LEU A 125 -25.65 -17.81 5.13
CA LEU A 125 -24.76 -17.57 6.25
C LEU A 125 -25.45 -17.35 7.63
N SER A 126 -26.72 -17.77 7.80
CA SER A 126 -27.40 -17.71 9.12
C SER A 126 -26.59 -18.43 10.19
N TRP A 127 -25.99 -19.56 9.84
CA TRP A 127 -25.17 -20.38 10.72
C TRP A 127 -23.94 -19.63 11.28
N VAL A 128 -23.45 -18.61 10.59
CA VAL A 128 -22.33 -17.77 11.06
C VAL A 128 -22.71 -16.99 12.31
N ALA A 129 -23.96 -16.50 12.38
CA ALA A 129 -24.48 -15.82 13.57
C ALA A 129 -24.90 -16.77 14.70
N GLU A 130 -25.22 -18.02 14.36
CA GLU A 130 -25.66 -19.06 15.30
C GLU A 130 -24.49 -19.72 16.02
N LEU A 131 -23.36 -19.88 15.34
CA LEU A 131 -22.16 -20.52 15.86
C LEU A 131 -21.40 -19.60 16.84
N ASP A 132 -20.91 -20.18 17.93
CA ASP A 132 -19.99 -19.50 18.82
C ASP A 132 -18.55 -19.63 18.29
N TRP A 133 -17.98 -18.50 17.89
CA TRP A 133 -16.63 -18.42 17.36
C TRP A 133 -15.62 -18.17 18.49
N ASP A 134 -14.53 -18.93 18.50
CA ASP A 134 -13.44 -18.67 19.44
C ASP A 134 -12.64 -17.44 18.98
N LEU A 135 -12.40 -17.33 17.68
CA LEU A 135 -11.59 -16.27 17.09
C LEU A 135 -12.21 -15.73 15.81
N LEU A 136 -12.43 -14.43 15.76
CA LEU A 136 -12.71 -13.67 14.53
C LEU A 136 -11.44 -12.95 14.11
N ILE A 137 -10.93 -13.24 12.90
CA ILE A 137 -9.82 -12.54 12.27
C ILE A 137 -10.39 -11.62 11.19
N VAL A 138 -10.10 -10.33 11.29
CA VAL A 138 -10.49 -9.32 10.30
C VAL A 138 -9.23 -8.89 9.56
N ASP A 139 -9.06 -9.36 8.33
CA ASP A 139 -7.88 -9.04 7.51
C ASP A 139 -8.12 -7.81 6.66
N GLU A 140 -7.08 -6.98 6.51
CA GLU A 140 -7.13 -5.65 5.89
C GLU A 140 -8.21 -4.76 6.54
N ALA A 141 -8.18 -4.71 7.86
CA ALA A 141 -9.19 -4.06 8.70
C ALA A 141 -9.42 -2.56 8.39
N HIS A 142 -8.50 -1.92 7.69
CA HIS A 142 -8.60 -0.52 7.27
C HIS A 142 -9.45 -0.31 6.01
N GLU A 143 -9.78 -1.38 5.28
CA GLU A 143 -10.59 -1.30 4.07
C GLU A 143 -12.02 -1.76 4.32
N GLY A 144 -12.99 -0.87 4.13
CA GLY A 144 -14.41 -1.18 4.18
C GLY A 144 -14.99 -1.58 5.55
N VAL A 145 -14.18 -1.57 6.63
CA VAL A 145 -14.61 -1.92 7.99
C VAL A 145 -15.28 -0.72 8.69
N ASP A 146 -15.05 0.49 8.22
CA ASP A 146 -15.52 1.74 8.84
C ASP A 146 -16.97 2.12 8.49
N THR A 147 -17.78 1.20 8.00
CA THR A 147 -19.18 1.50 7.73
C THR A 147 -20.06 1.00 8.88
N GLU A 148 -21.06 1.78 9.26
CA GLU A 148 -22.09 1.40 10.24
C GLU A 148 -22.72 0.02 9.95
N ARG A 149 -22.76 -0.37 8.67
CA ARG A 149 -23.22 -1.72 8.26
C ARG A 149 -22.26 -2.82 8.64
N THR A 150 -20.95 -2.55 8.59
CA THR A 150 -19.92 -3.53 8.96
C THR A 150 -19.93 -3.80 10.45
N ASP A 151 -20.00 -2.74 11.26
CA ASP A 151 -20.11 -2.87 12.72
C ASP A 151 -21.36 -3.65 13.12
N LYS A 152 -22.51 -3.33 12.50
CA LYS A 152 -23.76 -4.07 12.70
C LYS A 152 -23.67 -5.53 12.28
N ALA A 153 -22.90 -5.87 11.25
CA ALA A 153 -22.68 -7.25 10.85
C ALA A 153 -21.81 -7.98 11.87
N PHE A 154 -20.71 -7.39 12.30
CA PHE A 154 -19.82 -8.00 13.29
C PHE A 154 -20.47 -8.13 14.67
N ASP A 155 -21.36 -7.23 15.08
CA ASP A 155 -22.08 -7.32 16.34
C ASP A 155 -22.99 -8.55 16.42
N LYS A 156 -23.43 -9.10 15.30
CA LYS A 156 -24.23 -10.31 15.23
C LYS A 156 -23.43 -11.60 15.30
N ILE A 157 -22.12 -11.54 15.18
CA ILE A 157 -21.21 -12.69 15.27
C ILE A 157 -20.83 -12.89 16.74
N LYS A 158 -21.29 -13.98 17.32
CA LYS A 158 -20.88 -14.39 18.68
C LYS A 158 -19.44 -14.84 18.65
N ARG A 159 -18.56 -14.20 19.44
CA ARG A 159 -17.14 -14.50 19.45
C ARG A 159 -16.47 -14.21 20.78
N ARG A 160 -15.43 -14.98 21.08
CA ARG A 160 -14.60 -14.80 22.26
C ARG A 160 -13.60 -13.67 22.12
N PHE A 161 -12.99 -13.55 20.91
CA PHE A 161 -11.92 -12.58 20.64
C PHE A 161 -11.96 -12.11 19.18
N THR A 162 -11.55 -10.87 18.95
CA THR A 162 -11.39 -10.31 17.59
C THR A 162 -9.96 -9.86 17.37
N LEU A 163 -9.31 -10.43 16.36
CA LEU A 163 -7.98 -10.04 15.91
C LEU A 163 -8.10 -9.27 14.59
N HIS A 164 -7.71 -8.00 14.61
CA HIS A 164 -7.62 -7.18 13.41
C HIS A 164 -6.19 -7.22 12.87
N LEU A 165 -6.06 -7.45 11.56
CA LEU A 165 -4.79 -7.44 10.85
C LEU A 165 -4.76 -6.25 9.90
N SER A 166 -3.71 -5.43 9.94
CA SER A 166 -3.52 -4.33 8.99
C SER A 166 -2.05 -3.99 8.84
N GLY A 167 -1.65 -3.65 7.63
CA GLY A 167 -0.31 -3.08 7.35
C GLY A 167 -0.30 -1.56 7.34
N THR A 168 -1.47 -0.93 7.35
CA THR A 168 -1.64 0.52 7.21
C THR A 168 -2.94 0.99 7.88
N PRO A 169 -3.07 0.83 9.22
CA PRO A 169 -4.32 1.09 9.94
C PRO A 169 -4.53 2.57 10.28
N PHE A 170 -4.04 3.49 9.43
CA PHE A 170 -3.99 4.94 9.69
C PHE A 170 -5.30 5.52 10.23
N LYS A 171 -6.43 5.15 9.61
CA LYS A 171 -7.73 5.69 9.98
C LYS A 171 -8.24 5.09 11.29
N ALA A 172 -8.21 3.76 11.44
CA ALA A 172 -8.73 3.08 12.63
C ALA A 172 -7.99 3.49 13.91
N ILE A 173 -6.69 3.80 13.79
CA ILE A 173 -5.89 4.33 14.89
C ILE A 173 -6.27 5.80 15.14
N ALA A 174 -6.33 6.64 14.10
CA ALA A 174 -6.66 8.06 14.23
C ALA A 174 -8.06 8.30 14.83
N ASP A 175 -9.02 7.44 14.52
CA ASP A 175 -10.40 7.51 15.03
C ASP A 175 -10.53 6.96 16.47
N GLY A 176 -9.42 6.51 17.10
CA GLY A 176 -9.42 6.01 18.47
C GLY A 176 -10.18 4.67 18.64
N TYR A 177 -10.29 3.89 17.57
CA TYR A 177 -10.99 2.60 17.59
C TYR A 177 -10.29 1.55 18.46
N PHE A 178 -8.98 1.70 18.70
CA PHE A 178 -8.16 0.89 19.58
C PHE A 178 -7.47 1.76 20.63
N ASN A 179 -7.34 1.23 21.85
CA ASN A 179 -6.45 1.81 22.87
C ASN A 179 -5.01 1.33 22.65
N ASP A 180 -4.03 2.05 23.18
CA ASP A 180 -2.60 1.75 23.00
C ASP A 180 -2.23 0.31 23.43
N ASN A 181 -2.82 -0.19 24.51
CA ASN A 181 -2.59 -1.55 25.00
C ASN A 181 -3.29 -2.65 24.15
N GLN A 182 -4.07 -2.27 23.16
CA GLN A 182 -4.75 -3.16 22.22
C GLN A 182 -4.05 -3.26 20.87
N ILE A 183 -2.84 -2.71 20.75
CA ILE A 183 -2.12 -2.64 19.49
C ILE A 183 -0.73 -3.28 19.64
N PHE A 184 -0.45 -4.25 18.80
CA PHE A 184 0.91 -4.72 18.56
C PHE A 184 1.44 -4.01 17.31
N ASN A 185 2.59 -3.34 17.45
CA ASN A 185 3.25 -2.67 16.34
C ASN A 185 4.47 -3.44 15.88
N TRP A 186 4.61 -3.61 14.56
CA TRP A 186 5.81 -4.07 13.90
C TRP A 186 6.06 -3.24 12.65
N THR A 187 6.92 -2.27 12.81
CA THR A 187 7.22 -1.26 11.78
C THR A 187 8.36 -1.71 10.86
N TYR A 188 8.62 -0.94 9.81
CA TYR A 188 9.82 -1.11 9.00
C TYR A 188 11.09 -0.88 9.84
N ILE A 189 11.07 0.07 10.76
CA ILE A 189 12.17 0.35 11.69
C ILE A 189 12.47 -0.88 12.57
N ASP A 190 11.44 -1.50 13.13
CA ASP A 190 11.61 -2.70 13.98
C ASP A 190 12.24 -3.85 13.18
N GLU A 191 11.83 -4.03 11.93
CA GLU A 191 12.40 -5.03 11.02
C GLU A 191 13.88 -4.75 10.74
N GLN A 192 14.24 -3.48 10.47
CA GLN A 192 15.63 -3.10 10.21
C GLN A 192 16.50 -3.24 11.45
N LYS A 193 16.00 -2.90 12.64
CA LYS A 193 16.68 -3.15 13.92
C LYS A 193 16.92 -4.66 14.13
N ALA A 194 15.91 -5.50 13.83
CA ALA A 194 16.06 -6.95 13.91
C ALA A 194 17.12 -7.46 12.91
N LYS A 195 17.13 -6.95 11.68
CA LYS A 195 18.14 -7.25 10.66
C LYS A 195 19.56 -6.90 11.15
N GLN A 196 19.73 -5.71 11.71
CA GLN A 196 21.03 -5.30 12.27
C GLN A 196 21.46 -6.18 13.43
N ALA A 197 20.54 -6.57 14.31
CA ALA A 197 20.83 -7.48 15.41
C ALA A 197 21.25 -8.88 14.92
N GLU A 198 20.60 -9.42 13.89
CA GLU A 198 20.98 -10.68 13.25
C GLU A 198 22.38 -10.61 12.62
N LEU A 199 22.68 -9.54 11.88
CA LEU A 199 24.01 -9.31 11.28
C LEU A 199 25.10 -9.16 12.36
N ALA A 200 24.83 -8.40 13.43
CA ALA A 200 25.77 -8.25 14.55
C ALA A 200 26.04 -9.55 15.29
N ALA A 201 25.07 -10.48 15.30
CA ALA A 201 25.22 -11.82 15.86
C ALA A 201 25.89 -12.82 14.88
N GLY A 202 26.31 -12.37 13.69
CA GLY A 202 26.92 -13.22 12.66
C GLY A 202 25.93 -14.18 11.98
N ASN A 203 24.63 -13.92 12.06
CA ASN A 203 23.60 -14.72 11.45
C ASN A 203 23.25 -14.20 10.03
N ASP A 204 24.09 -14.50 9.05
CA ASP A 204 23.90 -14.09 7.64
C ASP A 204 22.74 -14.78 6.94
N SER A 205 22.15 -15.81 7.54
CA SER A 205 21.01 -16.57 7.01
C SER A 205 19.72 -16.29 7.78
N GLY A 206 19.70 -15.30 8.65
CA GLY A 206 18.53 -14.91 9.43
C GLY A 206 17.33 -14.48 8.58
N ASP A 207 16.17 -14.52 9.17
CA ASP A 207 14.91 -14.19 8.46
C ASP A 207 14.90 -12.75 7.94
N HIS A 208 15.54 -11.83 8.67
CA HIS A 208 15.58 -10.41 8.30
C HIS A 208 16.80 -10.03 7.46
N THR A 209 17.92 -10.74 7.60
CA THR A 209 19.16 -10.46 6.84
C THR A 209 19.00 -10.63 5.34
N ASN A 210 18.02 -11.44 4.90
CA ASN A 210 17.72 -11.65 3.49
C ASN A 210 16.83 -10.54 2.86
N LEU A 211 16.28 -9.64 3.67
CA LEU A 211 15.42 -8.56 3.16
C LEU A 211 16.28 -7.44 2.56
N PRO A 212 15.95 -6.96 1.35
CA PRO A 212 16.67 -5.84 0.75
C PRO A 212 16.37 -4.53 1.47
N ASP A 213 17.35 -3.63 1.48
CA ASP A 213 17.22 -2.29 2.02
C ASP A 213 16.44 -1.40 1.05
N MET A 214 15.43 -0.70 1.57
CA MET A 214 14.61 0.20 0.76
C MET A 214 15.34 1.53 0.53
N ARG A 215 15.29 2.03 -0.71
CA ARG A 215 15.79 3.35 -1.09
C ARG A 215 14.73 4.06 -1.92
N LEU A 216 14.37 5.27 -1.52
CA LEU A 216 13.38 6.07 -2.21
C LEU A 216 14.04 7.29 -2.86
N PHE A 217 13.85 7.41 -4.17
CA PHE A 217 14.28 8.55 -4.97
C PHE A 217 13.05 9.31 -5.40
N THR A 218 13.07 10.62 -5.24
CA THR A 218 11.99 11.46 -5.75
C THR A 218 12.54 12.55 -6.65
N TYR A 219 11.87 12.73 -7.78
CA TYR A 219 12.25 13.66 -8.84
C TYR A 219 11.07 14.57 -9.16
N LYS A 220 11.36 15.79 -9.61
CA LYS A 220 10.35 16.68 -10.14
C LYS A 220 10.11 16.37 -11.61
N MET A 221 8.92 15.86 -11.95
CA MET A 221 8.54 15.56 -13.33
C MET A 221 8.62 16.81 -14.20
N SER A 222 8.24 17.98 -13.67
CA SER A 222 8.32 19.27 -14.36
C SER A 222 9.72 19.58 -14.89
N ASP A 223 10.76 19.34 -14.08
CA ASP A 223 12.14 19.63 -14.45
C ASP A 223 12.66 18.69 -15.54
N MET A 224 12.13 17.46 -15.58
CA MET A 224 12.50 16.48 -16.61
C MET A 224 11.94 16.81 -18.00
N ILE A 225 10.79 17.49 -18.07
CA ILE A 225 10.12 17.84 -19.33
C ILE A 225 10.37 19.30 -19.75
N SER A 226 10.66 20.21 -18.83
CA SER A 226 10.85 21.63 -19.11
C SER A 226 12.11 21.95 -19.91
N GLY A 227 13.10 21.06 -20.00
CA GLY A 227 14.23 21.18 -20.89
C GLY A 227 13.88 21.28 -22.39
N CYS A 228 12.60 21.08 -22.75
CA CYS A 228 12.08 21.24 -24.11
C CYS A 228 11.21 22.50 -24.31
N LEU A 229 10.91 23.26 -23.25
CA LEU A 229 10.07 24.46 -23.32
C LEU A 229 10.93 25.73 -23.57
N ASP A 230 11.91 25.69 -24.47
CA ASP A 230 12.63 26.85 -24.98
C ASP A 230 11.75 27.78 -25.83
N GLY A 231 10.50 27.93 -25.46
CA GLY A 231 9.47 28.74 -26.11
C GLY A 231 8.64 29.57 -25.16
N GLY A 232 9.26 30.36 -24.30
CA GLY A 232 8.66 31.61 -23.82
C GLY A 232 7.42 31.56 -22.96
N MET A 233 7.37 30.70 -21.89
CA MET A 233 6.60 30.97 -20.71
C MET A 233 7.55 30.94 -19.51
N GLU A 234 7.92 32.10 -19.01
CA GLU A 234 8.40 32.27 -17.63
C GLU A 234 7.22 31.92 -16.70
N LEU A 235 7.07 30.65 -16.40
CA LEU A 235 6.25 30.20 -15.28
C LEU A 235 7.12 30.40 -14.04
N ASP A 236 6.66 31.24 -13.13
CA ASP A 236 7.26 31.40 -11.80
C ASP A 236 7.56 30.01 -11.22
N ASP A 237 8.83 29.66 -11.03
CA ASP A 237 9.34 28.35 -10.62
C ASP A 237 8.63 27.76 -9.39
N GLU A 238 8.10 28.60 -8.52
CA GLU A 238 7.36 28.18 -7.32
C GLU A 238 5.93 27.68 -7.60
N ASN A 239 5.34 27.94 -8.78
CA ASN A 239 3.94 27.60 -9.08
C ASN A 239 3.75 26.30 -9.87
N VAL A 240 4.74 25.81 -10.58
CA VAL A 240 4.65 24.63 -11.45
C VAL A 240 4.53 23.33 -10.63
N ASP A 241 5.30 23.20 -9.55
CA ASP A 241 5.37 22.00 -8.71
C ASP A 241 4.04 21.64 -8.01
N PHE A 242 3.14 22.59 -7.82
CA PHE A 242 1.86 22.38 -7.13
C PHE A 242 0.71 21.99 -8.05
N ALA A 243 0.89 22.14 -9.35
CA ALA A 243 -0.17 21.93 -10.33
C ALA A 243 0.03 20.65 -11.15
N PHE A 244 1.16 19.95 -10.98
CA PHE A 244 1.49 18.78 -11.79
C PHE A 244 0.71 17.55 -11.28
N ASP A 245 -0.25 17.09 -12.08
CA ASP A 245 -1.02 15.87 -11.85
C ASP A 245 -0.47 14.77 -12.78
N LEU A 246 0.15 13.75 -12.20
CA LEU A 246 0.68 12.62 -12.97
C LEU A 246 -0.44 11.88 -13.74
N ASN A 247 -1.66 11.84 -13.22
CA ASN A 247 -2.76 11.21 -13.94
C ASN A 247 -3.20 12.02 -15.17
N GLU A 248 -3.05 13.35 -15.13
CA GLU A 248 -3.27 14.22 -16.28
C GLU A 248 -2.13 14.05 -17.30
N MET A 249 -0.87 14.05 -16.85
CA MET A 249 0.28 13.80 -17.70
C MET A 249 0.17 12.51 -18.50
N PHE A 250 -0.27 11.43 -17.83
CA PHE A 250 -0.46 10.13 -18.47
C PHE A 250 -1.89 9.89 -18.97
N ALA A 251 -2.68 10.96 -19.19
CA ALA A 251 -4.00 10.86 -19.78
C ALA A 251 -3.93 10.56 -21.28
N THR A 252 -4.93 9.83 -21.78
CA THR A 252 -5.02 9.43 -23.19
C THR A 252 -6.27 10.00 -23.85
N ASN A 253 -6.18 10.27 -25.15
CA ASN A 253 -7.31 10.59 -26.00
C ASN A 253 -8.10 9.33 -26.39
N GLU A 254 -9.21 9.50 -27.13
CA GLU A 254 -10.07 8.40 -27.60
C GLU A 254 -9.33 7.41 -28.52
N ALA A 255 -8.28 7.84 -29.21
CA ALA A 255 -7.45 6.97 -30.05
C ALA A 255 -6.40 6.17 -29.24
N GLY A 256 -6.39 6.27 -27.89
CA GLY A 256 -5.47 5.58 -27.02
C GLY A 256 -4.02 6.11 -27.10
N ARG A 257 -3.82 7.35 -27.53
CA ARG A 257 -2.52 8.05 -27.51
C ARG A 257 -2.50 9.02 -26.34
N PHE A 258 -1.33 9.22 -25.75
CA PHE A 258 -1.17 10.23 -24.70
C PHE A 258 -1.51 11.63 -25.22
N LEU A 259 -2.12 12.44 -24.37
CA LEU A 259 -2.36 13.86 -24.66
C LEU A 259 -1.04 14.64 -24.72
N HIS A 260 -0.08 14.27 -23.86
CA HIS A 260 1.25 14.86 -23.73
C HIS A 260 2.33 13.89 -24.23
N GLU A 261 2.13 13.26 -25.40
CA GLU A 261 3.00 12.17 -25.91
C GLU A 261 4.47 12.62 -26.05
N GLN A 262 4.72 13.86 -26.50
CA GLN A 262 6.08 14.37 -26.67
C GLN A 262 6.80 14.57 -25.33
N ASP A 263 6.10 15.07 -24.31
CA ASP A 263 6.65 15.26 -22.98
C ASP A 263 6.98 13.91 -22.33
N ILE A 264 6.15 12.89 -22.58
CA ILE A 264 6.42 11.53 -22.11
C ILE A 264 7.63 10.92 -22.83
N ILE A 265 7.81 11.16 -24.13
CA ILE A 265 9.01 10.73 -24.84
C ILE A 265 10.25 11.39 -24.22
N THR A 266 10.21 12.70 -24.00
CA THR A 266 11.29 13.44 -23.32
C THR A 266 11.59 12.86 -21.93
N PHE A 267 10.55 12.58 -21.15
CA PHE A 267 10.70 11.93 -19.84
C PHE A 267 11.43 10.57 -19.94
N LEU A 268 11.05 9.73 -20.90
CA LEU A 268 11.68 8.43 -21.12
C LEU A 268 13.14 8.56 -21.57
N ASP A 269 13.43 9.53 -22.46
CA ASP A 269 14.79 9.83 -22.88
C ASP A 269 15.66 10.31 -21.70
N GLN A 270 15.13 11.19 -20.85
CA GLN A 270 15.83 11.65 -19.63
C GLN A 270 16.14 10.50 -18.67
N LEU A 271 15.21 9.57 -18.46
CA LEU A 271 15.44 8.40 -17.62
C LEU A 271 16.65 7.57 -18.03
N THR A 272 17.05 7.63 -19.30
CA THR A 272 18.08 6.77 -19.89
C THR A 272 19.37 7.48 -20.26
N THR A 273 19.37 8.81 -20.28
CA THR A 273 20.53 9.60 -20.73
C THR A 273 21.18 10.42 -19.63
N ASN A 274 20.43 10.86 -18.63
CA ASN A 274 20.96 11.69 -17.56
C ASN A 274 21.34 10.82 -16.36
N GLU A 275 22.61 10.90 -15.93
CA GLU A 275 23.23 10.03 -14.92
C GLU A 275 22.52 9.99 -13.56
N LYS A 276 21.77 11.02 -13.21
CA LYS A 276 20.99 11.04 -11.95
C LYS A 276 19.74 10.14 -11.98
N TYR A 277 19.30 9.69 -13.17
CA TYR A 277 18.09 8.89 -13.32
C TYR A 277 18.36 7.39 -13.45
N PRO A 278 17.36 6.53 -13.11
CA PRO A 278 17.58 5.13 -12.78
C PRO A 278 18.03 4.22 -13.93
N PHE A 279 17.83 4.58 -15.18
CA PHE A 279 18.18 3.72 -16.33
C PHE A 279 19.32 4.26 -17.18
N SER A 280 20.06 5.25 -16.68
CA SER A 280 21.07 5.98 -17.46
C SER A 280 22.31 5.15 -17.77
N THR A 281 22.75 4.28 -16.86
CA THR A 281 23.94 3.45 -17.05
C THR A 281 23.60 1.97 -17.17
N GLU A 282 24.53 1.18 -17.71
CA GLU A 282 24.34 -0.26 -17.85
C GLU A 282 24.31 -0.98 -16.49
N GLU A 283 25.12 -0.52 -15.55
CA GLU A 283 25.18 -1.03 -14.17
C GLU A 283 23.80 -0.87 -13.49
N LEU A 284 23.21 0.33 -13.59
CA LEU A 284 21.87 0.58 -13.05
C LEU A 284 20.82 -0.29 -13.75
N ARG A 285 20.89 -0.44 -15.08
CA ARG A 285 19.98 -1.31 -15.83
C ARG A 285 20.13 -2.78 -15.44
N ASN A 286 21.31 -3.21 -15.02
CA ASN A 286 21.56 -4.57 -14.53
C ASN A 286 21.03 -4.78 -13.10
N GLU A 287 21.00 -3.75 -12.26
CA GLU A 287 20.28 -3.81 -10.97
C GLU A 287 18.76 -3.76 -11.15
N LEU A 288 18.28 -3.05 -12.19
CA LEU A 288 16.87 -2.83 -12.49
C LEU A 288 16.34 -3.79 -13.57
N LYS A 289 16.78 -5.05 -13.54
CA LYS A 289 16.37 -6.06 -14.53
C LYS A 289 14.86 -6.27 -14.57
N HIS A 290 14.21 -6.35 -13.42
CA HIS A 290 12.77 -6.57 -13.32
C HIS A 290 12.12 -5.46 -12.50
N THR A 291 11.26 -4.67 -13.14
CA THR A 291 10.66 -3.50 -12.52
C THR A 291 9.13 -3.48 -12.66
N PHE A 292 8.48 -2.80 -11.72
CA PHE A 292 7.04 -2.63 -11.67
C PHE A 292 6.68 -1.14 -11.78
N TRP A 293 5.92 -0.76 -12.81
CA TRP A 293 5.56 0.61 -13.10
C TRP A 293 4.06 0.82 -12.95
N LEU A 294 3.67 1.73 -12.09
CA LEU A 294 2.28 2.16 -11.92
C LEU A 294 2.03 3.38 -12.80
N VAL A 295 1.25 3.23 -13.87
CA VAL A 295 1.09 4.23 -14.93
C VAL A 295 -0.33 4.76 -14.98
N GLY A 296 -0.52 6.03 -14.59
CA GLY A 296 -1.84 6.69 -14.65
C GLY A 296 -2.91 5.92 -13.88
N ASN A 297 -4.17 6.14 -14.25
CA ASN A 297 -5.33 5.52 -13.63
C ASN A 297 -6.25 4.76 -14.62
N ARG A 298 -5.80 4.58 -15.88
CA ARG A 298 -6.58 3.91 -16.94
C ARG A 298 -5.74 2.88 -17.69
N VAL A 299 -6.38 1.82 -18.11
CA VAL A 299 -5.77 0.77 -18.96
C VAL A 299 -5.18 1.34 -20.25
N ALA A 300 -5.83 2.35 -20.82
CA ALA A 300 -5.35 3.03 -22.02
C ALA A 300 -3.99 3.68 -21.80
N SER A 301 -3.72 4.26 -20.62
CA SER A 301 -2.43 4.84 -20.26
C SER A 301 -1.31 3.78 -20.25
N ALA A 302 -1.57 2.61 -19.68
CA ALA A 302 -0.60 1.51 -19.68
C ALA A 302 -0.35 0.97 -21.09
N LYS A 303 -1.37 0.86 -21.96
CA LYS A 303 -1.24 0.46 -23.37
C LYS A 303 -0.45 1.50 -24.18
N ALA A 304 -0.69 2.79 -23.95
CA ALA A 304 0.07 3.85 -24.60
C ALA A 304 1.55 3.84 -24.18
N MET A 305 1.80 3.63 -22.88
CA MET A 305 3.17 3.49 -22.36
C MET A 305 3.88 2.28 -22.95
N GLU A 306 3.23 1.12 -23.01
CA GLU A 306 3.79 -0.09 -23.66
C GLU A 306 4.24 0.21 -25.09
N ARG A 307 3.44 0.95 -25.87
CA ARG A 307 3.79 1.32 -27.25
C ARG A 307 5.07 2.16 -27.31
N LEU A 308 5.19 3.19 -26.46
CA LEU A 308 6.37 4.05 -26.44
C LEU A 308 7.62 3.29 -25.97
N LEU A 309 7.51 2.50 -24.91
CA LEU A 309 8.63 1.72 -24.38
C LEU A 309 9.17 0.70 -25.40
N ARG A 310 8.31 0.05 -26.17
CA ARG A 310 8.73 -0.88 -27.24
C ARG A 310 9.51 -0.21 -28.38
N GLN A 311 9.28 1.08 -28.62
CA GLN A 311 9.95 1.86 -29.65
C GLN A 311 11.22 2.54 -29.13
N HIS A 312 11.38 2.66 -27.81
CA HIS A 312 12.49 3.35 -27.19
C HIS A 312 13.80 2.52 -27.28
N PRO A 313 14.96 3.13 -27.61
CA PRO A 313 16.22 2.39 -27.83
C PRO A 313 16.68 1.54 -26.65
N VAL A 314 16.50 2.02 -25.43
CA VAL A 314 16.89 1.31 -24.21
C VAL A 314 15.76 0.41 -23.72
N PHE A 315 14.54 0.95 -23.55
CA PHE A 315 13.43 0.18 -23.00
C PHE A 315 12.88 -0.88 -23.96
N GLY A 316 13.12 -0.75 -25.28
CA GLY A 316 12.82 -1.78 -26.26
C GLY A 316 13.58 -3.10 -26.04
N GLN A 317 14.67 -3.06 -25.26
CA GLN A 317 15.42 -4.25 -24.86
C GLN A 317 14.76 -5.02 -23.70
N TYR A 318 13.79 -4.41 -23.02
CA TYR A 318 13.01 -5.05 -21.94
C TYR A 318 11.78 -5.76 -22.51
N LYS A 319 11.43 -6.88 -21.94
CA LYS A 319 10.11 -7.48 -22.17
C LYS A 319 9.06 -6.67 -21.44
N ILE A 320 8.22 -5.97 -22.18
CA ILE A 320 7.12 -5.19 -21.60
C ILE A 320 5.92 -6.10 -21.37
N ILE A 321 5.36 -6.10 -20.15
CA ILE A 321 4.23 -6.92 -19.74
C ILE A 321 3.11 -6.00 -19.26
N LEU A 322 1.95 -6.11 -19.87
CA LEU A 322 0.77 -5.39 -19.44
C LEU A 322 0.02 -6.21 -18.36
N ALA A 323 0.08 -5.73 -17.13
CA ALA A 323 -0.70 -6.23 -15.99
C ALA A 323 -1.88 -5.28 -15.72
N ALA A 324 -2.62 -4.95 -16.77
CA ALA A 324 -3.85 -4.19 -16.72
C ALA A 324 -4.94 -5.07 -17.31
N GLY A 325 -5.97 -5.38 -16.51
CA GLY A 325 -7.15 -6.10 -17.00
C GLY A 325 -8.05 -5.18 -17.82
N ASP A 326 -8.97 -5.76 -18.58
CA ASP A 326 -10.05 -5.01 -19.26
C ASP A 326 -11.13 -4.54 -18.26
N GLY A 327 -10.91 -4.73 -16.94
CA GLY A 327 -11.79 -4.28 -15.86
C GLY A 327 -11.69 -2.77 -15.61
N LYS A 328 -12.79 -2.16 -15.22
CA LYS A 328 -12.85 -0.76 -14.80
C LYS A 328 -11.98 -0.56 -13.55
N PRO A 329 -11.28 0.58 -13.40
CA PRO A 329 -10.66 0.93 -12.13
C PRO A 329 -11.75 1.06 -11.07
N ASN A 330 -11.45 0.61 -9.86
CA ASN A 330 -12.32 0.61 -8.69
C ASN A 330 -13.29 1.80 -8.66
N ALA A 331 -14.54 1.56 -9.04
CA ALA A 331 -15.63 2.42 -8.67
C ALA A 331 -16.28 1.80 -7.42
N ASP A 332 -16.74 2.63 -6.51
CA ASP A 332 -17.27 2.28 -5.18
C ASP A 332 -18.55 1.40 -5.19
N ASP A 333 -18.88 0.75 -6.32
CA ASP A 333 -20.04 -0.11 -6.50
C ASP A 333 -19.61 -1.49 -7.07
N ASP A 334 -18.97 -2.32 -6.21
CA ASP A 334 -18.58 -3.68 -6.58
C ASP A 334 -19.76 -4.66 -6.46
N THR A 335 -20.21 -5.16 -7.59
CA THR A 335 -21.02 -6.37 -7.62
C THR A 335 -20.12 -7.61 -7.56
N SER A 336 -20.58 -8.70 -6.95
CA SER A 336 -19.81 -9.95 -6.77
C SER A 336 -19.24 -10.56 -8.07
N GLU A 337 -19.83 -10.26 -9.22
CA GLU A 337 -19.37 -10.71 -10.54
C GLU A 337 -18.15 -9.92 -11.04
N GLU A 338 -18.06 -8.61 -10.74
CA GLU A 338 -16.90 -7.79 -11.10
C GLU A 338 -15.66 -8.15 -10.27
N GLU A 339 -15.82 -8.48 -8.98
CA GLU A 339 -14.75 -8.98 -8.14
C GLU A 339 -14.15 -10.29 -8.66
N MET A 340 -14.98 -11.24 -9.08
CA MET A 340 -14.52 -12.50 -9.66
C MET A 340 -13.73 -12.30 -10.97
N GLN A 341 -14.16 -11.36 -11.83
CA GLN A 341 -13.43 -11.02 -13.04
C GLN A 341 -12.06 -10.40 -12.70
N ASN A 342 -11.98 -9.56 -11.67
CA ASN A 342 -10.74 -8.95 -11.21
C ASN A 342 -9.78 -9.98 -10.62
N ILE A 343 -10.25 -10.97 -9.85
CA ILE A 343 -9.44 -12.05 -9.29
C ILE A 343 -8.82 -12.89 -10.42
N LYS A 344 -9.61 -13.36 -11.36
CA LYS A 344 -9.13 -14.13 -12.52
C LYS A 344 -8.19 -13.33 -13.42
N ALA A 345 -8.41 -12.02 -13.54
CA ALA A 345 -7.52 -11.14 -14.28
C ALA A 345 -6.17 -10.95 -13.57
N ASN A 346 -6.16 -10.87 -12.24
CA ASN A 346 -4.95 -10.78 -11.43
C ASN A 346 -4.12 -12.09 -11.46
N GLU A 347 -4.77 -13.24 -11.35
CA GLU A 347 -4.10 -14.55 -11.47
C GLU A 347 -3.46 -14.72 -12.84
N LYS A 348 -4.18 -14.43 -13.92
CA LYS A 348 -3.64 -14.45 -15.28
C LYS A 348 -2.51 -13.43 -15.49
N ALA A 349 -2.58 -12.27 -14.85
CA ALA A 349 -1.52 -11.27 -14.91
C ALA A 349 -0.27 -11.75 -14.15
N TYR A 350 -0.43 -12.35 -12.97
CA TYR A 350 0.65 -12.95 -12.20
C TYR A 350 1.40 -14.01 -13.00
N ASP A 351 0.68 -14.98 -13.57
CA ASP A 351 1.27 -16.06 -14.36
C ASP A 351 2.04 -15.54 -15.59
N ARG A 352 1.48 -14.52 -16.28
CA ARG A 352 2.16 -13.86 -17.39
C ARG A 352 3.46 -13.19 -16.97
N VAL A 353 3.45 -12.48 -15.82
CA VAL A 353 4.65 -11.82 -15.30
C VAL A 353 5.70 -12.84 -14.91
N LYS A 354 5.35 -13.86 -14.14
CA LYS A 354 6.29 -14.92 -13.73
C LYS A 354 6.86 -15.70 -14.91
N LYS A 355 6.05 -15.96 -15.95
CA LYS A 355 6.52 -16.58 -17.20
C LYS A 355 7.51 -15.66 -17.92
N ALA A 356 7.16 -14.38 -18.09
CA ALA A 356 8.01 -13.42 -18.79
C ALA A 356 9.36 -13.21 -18.09
N ILE A 357 9.38 -13.15 -16.74
CA ILE A 357 10.61 -13.03 -15.96
C ILE A 357 11.51 -14.26 -16.18
N ARG A 358 10.93 -15.47 -16.21
CA ARG A 358 11.71 -16.70 -16.47
C ARG A 358 12.29 -16.79 -17.87
N GLU A 359 11.62 -16.21 -18.86
CA GLU A 359 11.99 -16.29 -20.27
C GLU A 359 12.85 -15.13 -20.76
N ASN A 360 12.99 -14.04 -19.98
CA ASN A 360 13.68 -12.82 -20.40
C ASN A 360 14.56 -12.27 -19.26
N ASP A 361 15.75 -11.80 -19.60
CA ASP A 361 16.71 -11.22 -18.65
C ASP A 361 16.20 -9.91 -18.04
N LYS A 362 15.47 -9.10 -18.81
CA LYS A 362 14.96 -7.80 -18.38
C LYS A 362 13.47 -7.63 -18.68
N THR A 363 12.69 -7.22 -17.66
CA THR A 363 11.24 -7.04 -17.81
C THR A 363 10.74 -5.75 -17.17
N ILE A 364 9.75 -5.11 -17.81
CA ILE A 364 8.97 -4.02 -17.21
C ILE A 364 7.51 -4.45 -17.14
N THR A 365 6.95 -4.48 -15.94
CA THR A 365 5.55 -4.77 -15.72
C THR A 365 4.78 -3.46 -15.56
N LEU A 366 3.87 -3.17 -16.49
CA LEU A 366 3.00 -1.98 -16.47
C LEU A 366 1.67 -2.32 -15.79
N SER A 367 1.26 -1.51 -14.82
CA SER A 367 0.00 -1.67 -14.12
C SER A 367 -0.73 -0.33 -13.93
N VAL A 368 -2.04 -0.41 -13.80
CA VAL A 368 -2.91 0.71 -13.40
C VAL A 368 -3.61 0.44 -12.06
N GLY A 369 -3.02 -0.43 -11.23
CA GLY A 369 -3.53 -0.84 -9.93
C GLY A 369 -3.56 -2.37 -9.72
N GLN A 370 -3.55 -3.17 -10.77
CA GLN A 370 -3.38 -4.62 -10.65
C GLN A 370 -2.01 -4.97 -10.09
N LEU A 371 -1.91 -6.08 -9.36
CA LEU A 371 -0.68 -6.56 -8.73
C LEU A 371 -0.07 -5.61 -7.67
N THR A 372 -0.69 -4.46 -7.36
CA THR A 372 -0.27 -3.60 -6.26
C THR A 372 -0.50 -4.25 -4.91
N THR A 373 -1.48 -5.13 -4.86
CA THR A 373 -1.87 -5.87 -3.65
C THR A 373 -1.88 -7.37 -3.95
N VAL A 374 -1.82 -8.21 -2.92
CA VAL A 374 -2.05 -9.68 -2.97
C VAL A 374 -0.93 -10.53 -3.58
N VAL A 375 -0.12 -10.07 -4.55
CA VAL A 375 0.89 -10.91 -5.23
C VAL A 375 2.31 -10.71 -4.70
N THR A 376 3.11 -11.78 -4.76
CA THR A 376 4.54 -11.75 -4.45
C THR A 376 5.34 -12.09 -5.70
N ILE A 377 6.09 -11.11 -6.20
CA ILE A 377 7.07 -11.29 -7.26
C ILE A 377 8.42 -10.86 -6.70
N GLU A 378 9.24 -11.86 -6.37
CA GLU A 378 10.48 -11.66 -5.63
C GLU A 378 11.54 -10.95 -6.45
N GLU A 379 11.47 -11.11 -7.77
CA GLU A 379 12.42 -10.59 -8.74
C GLU A 379 12.32 -9.06 -8.93
N TRP A 380 11.18 -8.46 -8.62
CA TRP A 380 11.07 -6.99 -8.75
C TRP A 380 12.05 -6.26 -7.85
N SER A 381 12.97 -5.53 -8.48
CA SER A 381 14.00 -4.72 -7.81
C SER A 381 13.57 -3.27 -7.62
N ALA A 382 12.65 -2.77 -8.43
CA ALA A 382 12.16 -1.40 -8.33
C ALA A 382 10.67 -1.24 -8.61
N VAL A 383 10.12 -0.17 -8.02
CA VAL A 383 8.78 0.35 -8.31
C VAL A 383 8.90 1.77 -8.83
N LEU A 384 8.29 2.06 -10.00
CA LEU A 384 8.15 3.42 -10.53
C LEU A 384 6.71 3.91 -10.34
N MET A 385 6.56 5.06 -9.70
CA MET A 385 5.28 5.66 -9.33
C MET A 385 4.90 6.76 -10.33
N LEU A 386 4.29 6.37 -11.45
CA LEU A 386 3.83 7.25 -12.54
C LEU A 386 2.30 7.46 -12.50
N SER A 387 1.73 7.50 -11.31
CA SER A 387 0.30 7.65 -11.07
C SER A 387 0.07 8.39 -9.76
N ASP A 388 -0.90 9.28 -9.70
CA ASP A 388 -1.29 9.95 -8.46
C ASP A 388 -2.21 9.05 -7.62
N ILE A 389 -1.59 8.21 -6.80
CA ILE A 389 -2.30 7.40 -5.81
C ILE A 389 -2.67 8.29 -4.62
N LYS A 390 -3.99 8.45 -4.38
CA LYS A 390 -4.52 9.27 -3.27
C LYS A 390 -4.46 8.56 -1.92
N SER A 391 -4.53 7.23 -1.92
CA SER A 391 -4.51 6.43 -0.70
C SER A 391 -3.07 6.16 -0.27
N GLU A 392 -2.70 6.66 0.92
CA GLU A 392 -1.39 6.38 1.52
C GLU A 392 -1.16 4.88 1.74
N SER A 393 -2.24 4.16 2.10
CA SER A 393 -2.22 2.72 2.28
C SER A 393 -1.83 1.99 0.98
N LEU A 394 -2.49 2.31 -0.13
CA LEU A 394 -2.18 1.72 -1.44
C LEU A 394 -0.78 2.10 -1.90
N TYR A 395 -0.35 3.33 -1.64
CA TYR A 395 1.00 3.77 -1.94
C TYR A 395 2.05 2.90 -1.23
N MET A 396 1.92 2.75 0.10
CA MET A 396 2.84 1.93 0.88
C MET A 396 2.80 0.46 0.46
N GLN A 397 1.62 -0.09 0.18
CA GLN A 397 1.51 -1.46 -0.34
C GLN A 397 2.22 -1.62 -1.69
N ALA A 398 2.15 -0.62 -2.57
CA ALA A 398 2.82 -0.65 -3.86
C ALA A 398 4.35 -0.61 -3.71
N ILE A 399 4.90 0.33 -2.94
CA ILE A 399 6.36 0.48 -2.82
C ILE A 399 7.02 -0.72 -2.16
N PHE A 400 6.38 -1.34 -1.16
CA PHE A 400 6.90 -2.55 -0.53
C PHE A 400 6.87 -3.80 -1.44
N ARG A 401 6.36 -3.71 -2.69
CA ARG A 401 6.44 -4.82 -3.66
C ARG A 401 7.87 -5.13 -4.08
N SER A 402 8.76 -4.16 -4.08
CA SER A 402 10.18 -4.38 -4.37
C SER A 402 10.95 -4.98 -3.20
N GLN A 403 10.44 -4.95 -1.96
CA GLN A 403 11.16 -5.41 -0.76
C GLN A 403 11.12 -6.94 -0.56
N ASN A 404 10.78 -7.73 -1.56
CA ASN A 404 10.83 -9.18 -1.42
C ASN A 404 12.28 -9.68 -1.42
N PRO A 405 12.66 -10.63 -0.56
CA PRO A 405 13.94 -11.29 -0.66
C PRO A 405 13.98 -12.09 -1.97
N TYR A 406 15.10 -12.01 -2.67
CA TYR A 406 15.32 -12.77 -3.90
C TYR A 406 16.75 -13.24 -3.98
N LYS A 407 16.96 -14.51 -4.33
CA LYS A 407 18.25 -15.11 -4.59
C LYS A 407 18.34 -15.51 -6.05
N PHE A 408 19.48 -15.26 -6.67
CA PHE A 408 19.73 -15.62 -8.06
C PHE A 408 21.16 -16.15 -8.21
N ILE A 409 21.39 -16.91 -9.26
CA ILE A 409 22.70 -17.44 -9.60
C ILE A 409 23.35 -16.43 -10.55
N GLY A 410 24.54 -15.95 -10.22
CA GLY A 410 25.34 -15.06 -11.05
C GLY A 410 25.95 -15.80 -12.25
N GLU A 411 26.56 -15.05 -13.17
CA GLU A 411 27.26 -15.59 -14.33
C GLU A 411 28.48 -16.45 -13.95
N ASP A 412 29.04 -16.21 -12.77
CA ASP A 412 30.11 -16.98 -12.15
C ASP A 412 29.65 -18.28 -11.45
N GLY A 413 28.33 -18.54 -11.45
CA GLY A 413 27.72 -19.70 -10.79
C GLY A 413 27.50 -19.53 -9.28
N GLU A 414 27.87 -18.40 -8.69
CA GLU A 414 27.67 -18.11 -7.28
C GLU A 414 26.25 -17.62 -6.98
N ILE A 415 25.79 -17.85 -5.73
CA ILE A 415 24.46 -17.42 -5.31
C ILE A 415 24.52 -15.99 -4.77
N TYR A 416 23.85 -15.10 -5.45
CA TYR A 416 23.67 -13.71 -5.04
C TYR A 416 22.29 -13.48 -4.44
N ARG A 417 22.18 -12.43 -3.64
CA ARG A 417 20.89 -11.96 -3.11
C ARG A 417 20.67 -10.50 -3.47
N LYS A 418 19.41 -10.15 -3.68
CA LYS A 418 18.99 -8.78 -3.87
C LYS A 418 19.26 -7.98 -2.59
N ARG A 419 20.16 -6.99 -2.65
CA ARG A 419 20.57 -6.18 -1.51
C ARG A 419 19.73 -4.93 -1.32
N SER A 420 19.27 -4.35 -2.43
CA SER A 420 18.51 -3.10 -2.44
C SER A 420 17.19 -3.27 -3.16
N ALA A 421 16.21 -2.51 -2.73
CA ALA A 421 14.91 -2.36 -3.34
C ALA A 421 14.66 -0.86 -3.56
N TYR A 422 14.32 -0.49 -4.78
CA TYR A 422 14.25 0.90 -5.19
C TYR A 422 12.81 1.36 -5.36
N VAL A 423 12.55 2.60 -4.99
CA VAL A 423 11.30 3.31 -5.30
C VAL A 423 11.68 4.59 -6.02
N PHE A 424 11.12 4.81 -7.19
CA PHE A 424 11.28 6.03 -7.96
C PHE A 424 9.92 6.72 -8.07
N ASP A 425 9.80 7.88 -7.45
CA ASP A 425 8.58 8.67 -7.43
C ASP A 425 8.81 10.03 -8.09
N PHE A 426 7.85 10.47 -8.88
CA PHE A 426 7.94 11.69 -9.65
C PHE A 426 7.04 12.81 -9.13
N SER A 427 6.64 12.69 -7.85
CA SER A 427 5.85 13.70 -7.13
C SER A 427 6.41 13.89 -5.71
N PRO A 428 7.44 14.74 -5.52
CA PRO A 428 8.11 14.95 -4.22
C PRO A 428 7.12 15.30 -3.10
N ASN A 429 6.13 16.13 -3.40
CA ASN A 429 5.11 16.54 -2.44
C ASN A 429 4.31 15.38 -1.87
N ARG A 430 3.96 14.43 -2.72
CA ARG A 430 3.28 13.20 -2.31
C ARG A 430 4.18 12.35 -1.41
N VAL A 431 5.42 12.14 -1.83
CA VAL A 431 6.40 11.36 -1.08
C VAL A 431 6.54 11.89 0.33
N LEU A 432 6.81 13.18 0.49
CA LEU A 432 7.05 13.78 1.80
C LEU A 432 5.82 13.68 2.71
N ARG A 433 4.62 13.90 2.17
CA ARG A 433 3.37 13.76 2.92
C ARG A 433 3.11 12.33 3.37
N VAL A 434 3.31 11.34 2.48
CA VAL A 434 3.10 9.94 2.81
C VAL A 434 4.17 9.48 3.80
N TYR A 435 5.40 9.94 3.63
CA TYR A 435 6.53 9.59 4.48
C TYR A 435 6.35 10.07 5.92
N ASP A 436 5.96 11.34 6.09
CA ASP A 436 5.63 11.91 7.40
C ASP A 436 4.49 11.13 8.09
N LYS A 437 3.42 10.84 7.37
CA LYS A 437 2.33 10.01 7.92
C LYS A 437 2.79 8.60 8.26
N PHE A 438 3.60 7.97 7.42
CA PHE A 438 4.11 6.63 7.68
C PHE A 438 5.00 6.59 8.91
N ALA A 439 5.92 7.55 9.06
CA ALA A 439 6.79 7.64 10.23
C ALA A 439 6.01 7.81 11.55
N ASN A 440 4.93 8.57 11.51
CA ASN A 440 4.20 8.95 12.72
C ASN A 440 2.96 8.09 13.01
N SER A 441 2.32 7.49 12.02
CA SER A 441 1.09 6.72 12.22
C SER A 441 1.32 5.30 12.76
N LEU A 442 2.55 4.83 12.75
CA LEU A 442 2.92 3.51 13.26
C LEU A 442 3.12 3.48 14.78
N LEU A 443 3.08 4.64 15.43
CA LEU A 443 3.24 4.74 16.88
C LEU A 443 1.87 5.00 17.52
N ALA A 444 1.49 4.18 18.49
CA ALA A 444 0.23 4.30 19.20
C ALA A 444 -0.03 5.71 19.80
N PRO A 445 0.97 6.43 20.37
CA PRO A 445 0.78 7.81 20.84
C PRO A 445 0.47 8.82 19.73
N ALA A 446 0.94 8.58 18.48
CA ALA A 446 0.66 9.46 17.33
C ALA A 446 -0.82 9.49 16.97
N ALA A 447 -1.47 8.36 17.09
CA ALA A 447 -2.89 8.17 16.79
C ALA A 447 -3.81 8.97 17.70
N THR A 448 -3.38 9.23 18.92
CA THR A 448 -4.18 9.97 19.92
C THR A 448 -3.97 11.50 19.87
N GLY A 449 -3.18 12.00 18.89
CA GLY A 449 -2.85 13.43 18.79
C GLY A 449 -1.96 13.95 19.92
N LYS A 450 -1.33 13.06 20.68
CA LYS A 450 -0.47 13.39 21.85
C LYS A 450 1.00 13.49 21.53
N ILE A 451 1.41 13.34 20.26
CA ILE A 451 2.82 13.45 19.86
C ILE A 451 3.20 14.92 19.79
N THR A 452 4.31 15.24 20.43
CA THR A 452 4.95 16.56 20.32
C THR A 452 5.64 16.70 18.95
N GLU A 453 5.87 17.95 18.52
CA GLU A 453 6.59 18.22 17.27
C GLU A 453 8.01 17.63 17.29
N LYS A 454 8.65 17.61 18.45
CA LYS A 454 9.97 17.01 18.63
C LYS A 454 9.94 15.49 18.43
N GLU A 455 9.00 14.79 19.04
CA GLU A 455 8.83 13.34 18.85
C GLU A 455 8.53 13.00 17.39
N ARG A 456 7.71 13.83 16.72
CA ARG A 456 7.43 13.67 15.30
C ARG A 456 8.71 13.80 14.44
N GLN A 457 9.55 14.75 14.75
CA GLN A 457 10.84 14.93 14.07
C GLN A 457 11.79 13.76 14.34
N GLU A 458 11.87 13.27 15.58
CA GLU A 458 12.66 12.10 15.95
C GLU A 458 12.22 10.85 15.20
N ASN A 459 10.91 10.62 15.06
CA ASN A 459 10.36 9.47 14.32
C ASN A 459 10.70 9.54 12.82
N VAL A 460 10.61 10.71 12.21
CA VAL A 460 10.99 10.91 10.81
C VAL A 460 12.50 10.71 10.64
N ALA A 461 13.33 11.23 11.54
CA ALA A 461 14.77 11.05 11.50
C ALA A 461 15.15 9.56 11.64
N GLU A 462 14.51 8.84 12.56
CA GLU A 462 14.75 7.42 12.74
C GLU A 462 14.35 6.61 11.49
N LEU A 463 13.22 6.93 10.86
CA LEU A 463 12.81 6.27 9.61
C LEU A 463 13.79 6.55 8.47
N LEU A 464 14.28 7.80 8.33
CA LEU A 464 15.25 8.18 7.32
C LEU A 464 16.56 7.40 7.41
N ASN A 465 17.00 7.08 8.62
CA ASN A 465 18.22 6.26 8.84
C ASN A 465 18.11 4.86 8.20
N TYR A 466 16.90 4.32 8.09
CA TYR A 466 16.66 2.97 7.55
C TYR A 466 16.04 2.97 6.15
N PHE A 467 15.34 4.04 5.81
CA PHE A 467 14.67 4.21 4.53
C PHE A 467 14.95 5.62 4.03
N PRO A 468 16.15 5.88 3.50
CA PRO A 468 16.55 7.21 3.04
C PRO A 468 15.67 7.67 1.87
N VAL A 469 15.36 8.97 1.89
CA VAL A 469 14.69 9.68 0.80
C VAL A 469 15.70 10.61 0.15
N LEU A 470 15.96 10.38 -1.14
CA LEU A 470 16.80 11.22 -1.95
C LEU A 470 15.92 12.10 -2.85
N ALA A 471 16.16 13.40 -2.85
CA ALA A 471 15.43 14.38 -3.66
C ALA A 471 16.39 15.34 -4.36
N GLU A 472 15.92 15.97 -5.42
CA GLU A 472 16.66 17.03 -6.09
C GLU A 472 16.63 18.32 -5.27
N ASP A 473 17.80 18.92 -5.06
CA ASP A 473 17.94 20.24 -4.48
C ASP A 473 17.66 21.35 -5.53
N LYS A 474 17.84 22.62 -5.14
CA LYS A 474 17.64 23.78 -6.04
C LYS A 474 18.62 23.83 -7.21
N ASN A 475 19.72 23.09 -7.13
CA ASN A 475 20.75 23.04 -8.18
C ASN A 475 20.57 21.80 -9.10
N GLY A 476 19.54 20.98 -8.83
CA GLY A 476 19.28 19.74 -9.55
C GLY A 476 20.17 18.57 -9.10
N GLU A 477 20.84 18.70 -7.94
CA GLU A 477 21.67 17.65 -7.37
C GLU A 477 20.84 16.75 -6.44
N MET A 478 21.11 15.43 -6.47
CA MET A 478 20.44 14.49 -5.59
C MET A 478 21.04 14.56 -4.19
N ILE A 479 20.24 14.96 -3.22
CA ILE A 479 20.61 15.04 -1.81
C ILE A 479 19.73 14.11 -0.96
N GLU A 480 20.29 13.59 0.11
CA GLU A 480 19.50 12.86 1.12
C GLU A 480 18.80 13.89 2.02
N LEU A 481 17.49 13.73 2.16
CA LEU A 481 16.67 14.64 2.96
C LEU A 481 16.82 14.37 4.45
N ASP A 482 16.78 15.44 5.24
CA ASP A 482 16.68 15.36 6.71
C ASP A 482 15.23 15.47 7.20
N ALA A 483 15.02 15.25 8.51
CA ALA A 483 13.68 15.24 9.10
C ALA A 483 13.01 16.63 9.07
N GLU A 484 13.78 17.72 9.14
CA GLU A 484 13.25 19.08 9.10
C GLU A 484 12.71 19.39 7.71
N GLN A 485 13.45 19.03 6.65
CA GLN A 485 13.02 19.16 5.26
C GLN A 485 11.74 18.37 4.98
N VAL A 486 11.67 17.10 5.44
CA VAL A 486 10.48 16.25 5.27
C VAL A 486 9.24 16.86 5.95
N LEU A 487 9.39 17.46 7.12
CA LEU A 487 8.26 18.00 7.88
C LEU A 487 7.83 19.40 7.47
N THR A 488 8.76 20.22 7.00
CA THR A 488 8.50 21.63 6.67
C THR A 488 7.79 21.76 5.32
N PHE A 489 8.17 20.97 4.35
CA PHE A 489 7.68 21.04 2.99
C PHE A 489 6.15 20.79 2.87
N PRO A 490 5.56 19.72 3.47
CA PRO A 490 4.12 19.49 3.39
C PRO A 490 3.28 20.61 4.00
N LYS A 491 3.75 21.24 5.09
CA LYS A 491 3.02 22.36 5.74
C LYS A 491 2.91 23.58 4.81
N ALA A 492 3.99 23.92 4.12
CA ALA A 492 4.00 25.05 3.17
C ALA A 492 3.06 24.81 1.99
N ILE A 493 2.96 23.56 1.50
CA ILE A 493 2.09 23.17 0.39
C ILE A 493 0.62 23.29 0.76
N ILE A 494 0.20 22.70 1.87
CA ILE A 494 -1.20 22.72 2.31
C ILE A 494 -1.68 24.15 2.47
N ALA A 495 -0.87 25.03 3.04
CA ALA A 495 -1.19 26.44 3.17
C ALA A 495 -1.41 27.13 1.81
N LYS A 496 -0.53 26.89 0.83
CA LYS A 496 -0.65 27.43 -0.54
C LYS A 496 -1.87 26.88 -1.29
N GLU A 497 -2.17 25.58 -1.18
CA GLU A 497 -3.37 24.97 -1.82
C GLU A 497 -4.68 25.57 -1.27
N VAL A 498 -4.76 25.77 0.04
CA VAL A 498 -5.94 26.39 0.68
C VAL A 498 -6.15 27.80 0.15
N VAL A 499 -5.08 28.59 0.01
CA VAL A 499 -5.15 29.95 -0.57
C VAL A 499 -5.63 29.93 -2.02
N LYS A 500 -5.06 29.03 -2.85
CA LYS A 500 -5.34 28.97 -4.30
C LYS A 500 -6.78 28.54 -4.60
N ARG A 501 -7.37 27.66 -3.79
CA ARG A 501 -8.75 27.18 -3.99
C ARG A 501 -9.83 28.18 -3.55
N GLY A 502 -9.47 29.30 -2.95
CA GLY A 502 -10.41 30.33 -2.52
C GLY A 502 -11.45 29.87 -1.48
N PHE A 503 -11.22 28.73 -0.84
CA PHE A 503 -12.09 28.14 0.17
C PHE A 503 -11.76 28.64 1.58
N VAL A 504 -11.65 29.94 1.76
CA VAL A 504 -11.33 30.44 3.07
C VAL A 504 -12.54 31.16 3.66
N THR A 505 -13.39 30.39 4.34
CA THR A 505 -14.28 30.99 5.35
C THR A 505 -13.52 31.07 6.68
N ASN A 506 -13.77 32.10 7.49
CA ASN A 506 -13.16 32.25 8.82
C ASN A 506 -13.28 31.01 9.71
N LEU A 507 -14.32 30.21 9.53
CA LEU A 507 -14.54 28.92 10.21
C LEU A 507 -13.50 27.83 9.82
N LEU A 508 -13.03 27.82 8.57
CA LEU A 508 -12.01 26.88 8.12
C LEU A 508 -10.66 27.23 8.74
N PHE A 509 -10.33 28.50 8.89
CA PHE A 509 -9.10 28.96 9.55
C PHE A 509 -9.02 28.56 11.01
N VAL A 510 -10.11 28.70 11.75
CA VAL A 510 -10.15 28.32 13.17
C VAL A 510 -9.92 26.79 13.32
N ASN A 511 -10.52 25.99 12.44
CA ASN A 511 -10.36 24.54 12.47
C ASN A 511 -8.95 24.10 12.01
N ILE A 512 -8.39 24.74 10.97
CA ILE A 512 -7.02 24.44 10.49
C ILE A 512 -5.98 24.80 11.56
N ASN A 513 -6.16 25.91 12.25
CA ASN A 513 -5.24 26.33 13.33
C ASN A 513 -5.20 25.34 14.49
N ASN A 514 -6.35 24.76 14.84
CA ASN A 514 -6.47 23.78 15.92
C ASN A 514 -5.96 22.38 15.53
N VAL A 515 -5.98 22.05 14.23
CA VAL A 515 -5.61 20.71 13.73
C VAL A 515 -4.15 20.65 13.27
N PHE A 516 -3.58 21.74 12.76
CA PHE A 516 -2.27 21.72 12.09
C PHE A 516 -1.19 22.59 12.75
N ASN A 517 -1.47 23.29 13.84
CA ASN A 517 -0.49 24.17 14.52
C ASN A 517 0.26 25.09 13.53
N ILE A 518 -0.46 25.74 12.63
CA ILE A 518 0.13 26.58 11.58
C ILE A 518 0.84 27.80 12.21
N PRO A 519 2.09 28.11 11.83
CA PRO A 519 2.80 29.27 12.33
C PRO A 519 2.04 30.58 12.05
N THR A 520 2.07 31.51 13.00
CA THR A 520 1.33 32.79 12.93
C THR A 520 1.66 33.61 11.68
N GLU A 521 2.90 33.51 11.20
CA GLU A 521 3.39 34.17 9.97
C GLU A 521 2.67 33.69 8.71
N VAL A 522 2.30 32.42 8.65
CA VAL A 522 1.51 31.84 7.55
C VAL A 522 0.08 32.35 7.60
N ILE A 523 -0.50 32.47 8.80
CA ILE A 523 -1.84 33.02 9.01
C ILE A 523 -1.89 34.49 8.61
N ASP A 524 -0.88 35.26 8.95
CA ASP A 524 -0.79 36.68 8.58
C ASP A 524 -0.64 36.88 7.07
N SER A 525 0.10 35.99 6.41
CA SER A 525 0.24 35.97 4.94
C SER A 525 -1.08 35.62 4.25
N LEU A 526 -1.85 34.69 4.81
CA LEU A 526 -3.17 34.30 4.35
C LEU A 526 -4.20 35.45 4.52
N ASN A 527 -4.17 36.15 5.65
CA ASN A 527 -5.04 37.28 5.92
C ASN A 527 -4.74 38.46 4.97
N LYS A 528 -3.48 38.72 4.65
CA LYS A 528 -3.08 39.74 3.65
C LYS A 528 -3.57 39.39 2.24
N ALA A 529 -3.50 38.11 1.83
CA ALA A 529 -4.00 37.68 0.54
C ALA A 529 -5.53 37.81 0.40
N GLN A 530 -6.28 37.63 1.50
CA GLN A 530 -7.73 37.83 1.55
C GLN A 530 -8.13 39.30 1.37
N SER A 531 -7.41 40.20 2.02
CA SER A 531 -7.70 41.64 1.92
C SER A 531 -7.49 42.20 0.50
N THR A 532 -6.57 41.63 -0.28
CA THR A 532 -6.35 42.01 -1.68
C THR A 532 -7.44 41.47 -2.62
N ASN A 533 -8.00 40.30 -2.36
CA ASN A 533 -9.10 39.74 -3.17
C ASN A 533 -10.44 40.46 -2.97
N ASP A 534 -10.71 40.99 -1.78
CA ASP A 534 -11.92 41.77 -1.51
C ASP A 534 -11.88 43.16 -2.16
N MET A 535 -10.71 43.76 -2.33
CA MET A 535 -10.57 45.01 -3.08
C MET A 535 -10.81 44.86 -4.58
N GLY A 536 -10.47 43.70 -5.17
CA GLY A 536 -10.73 43.40 -6.58
C GLY A 536 -12.20 43.25 -6.95
N LYS A 537 -13.06 42.88 -6.00
CA LYS A 537 -14.52 42.74 -6.21
C LYS A 537 -15.29 44.06 -6.14
N LYS A 538 -14.71 45.12 -5.58
CA LYS A 538 -15.33 46.44 -5.51
C LYS A 538 -15.14 47.32 -6.76
N CYS A 539 -14.32 46.92 -7.73
CA CYS A 539 -14.10 47.70 -8.96
C CYS A 539 -15.00 47.28 -10.15
N HIS A 540 -15.92 46.35 -9.99
CA HIS A 540 -16.88 45.93 -11.02
C HIS A 540 -18.35 46.07 -10.54
N ARG A 541 -18.71 47.28 -10.07
CA ARG A 541 -20.12 47.76 -9.98
C ARG A 541 -20.22 49.16 -10.54
#